data_1062c6c9ca4b2754737a2910bec513e9
#
_entry.id   1062c6c9ca4b2754737a2910bec513e9
#
_cell.length_a   1.000
_cell.length_b   1.000
_cell.length_c   1.000
_cell.angle_alpha   90.00
_cell.angle_beta   90.00
_cell.angle_gamma   90.00
#
_symmetry.space_group_name_H-M   'P 1'
#
loop_
_entity.id
_entity.type
_entity.pdbx_description
1 polymer ?
#
loop_
_entity_poly.entity_id
_entity_poly.type
_entity_poly.pdbx_seq_one_letter_code
_entity_poly.pdbx_strand_id
1 'polypeptide(L)'
;MIKPAIPLLLACALAGCQAASDAPAPASSAGRSWGSIQFQPCTLSSNSGGAANVSAQCASFEVAEDRGNAGGRRIQLALAWLPASEEAAATADPVVFFAGGPGQSALRTWPALDPAFAQVRRQRHVLLVDQRGTGGSNLLQCLPPEQVHSSGELARDMEAVAALAARCAEGAARHADPRFYTTTDAVADLEEVRQALGVDQFNLVGVSYGTRMAQQYAAAHPRYVRSLVLDGVAPNDLVVGGEFARTFEEALALQSQQCQQSAQCTQRFPVDARSRLGELVQRLKAAPVQVEYRDPATAELRTTTVSADTVTGVAFMFSYLPQTAALLPLVLDEAVQGRYEPLASLYQLMGRSVGDSMARGMQWSVVCAEDADRVDGSGADAGTLLGPELARMFFAACSAWPHGQRPEGFTAPLRSDIPALLLSGELDPVTPPRFGEQVLQGLGKGRHLVLKGQGHGNLGSGCMPRLLAQFVEAADAQALDTACLDGLSHVPPFIHFNGWEP
;
A
#
# COMPACT_ATOMS: atom_id res chain seq x y z
N MET A 1 -83.31 -21.71 -6.93
CA MET A 1 -83.58 -20.28 -7.22
C MET A 1 -82.64 -19.45 -6.39
N ILE A 2 -81.54 -19.08 -6.99
CA ILE A 2 -80.46 -18.31 -6.32
C ILE A 2 -80.32 -17.01 -7.14
N LYS A 3 -80.58 -15.88 -6.46
CA LYS A 3 -80.38 -14.55 -7.06
C LYS A 3 -78.91 -14.12 -6.92
N PRO A 4 -78.34 -13.46 -7.88
CA PRO A 4 -76.96 -12.94 -7.77
C PRO A 4 -76.94 -11.59 -7.05
N ALA A 5 -75.93 -11.40 -6.17
CA ALA A 5 -75.58 -10.15 -5.51
C ALA A 5 -74.62 -9.32 -6.40
N ILE A 6 -74.91 -8.04 -6.56
CA ILE A 6 -74.12 -7.04 -7.24
C ILE A 6 -73.09 -6.45 -6.29
N PRO A 7 -71.78 -6.39 -6.59
CA PRO A 7 -70.81 -5.66 -5.78
C PRO A 7 -70.79 -4.17 -6.15
N LEU A 8 -70.93 -3.34 -5.13
CA LEU A 8 -70.81 -1.89 -5.15
C LEU A 8 -69.31 -1.49 -5.29
N LEU A 9 -68.93 -0.86 -6.39
CA LEU A 9 -67.60 -0.30 -6.59
C LEU A 9 -67.51 1.06 -5.85
N LEU A 10 -66.66 1.09 -4.84
CA LEU A 10 -66.31 2.32 -4.09
C LEU A 10 -65.07 2.91 -4.78
N ALA A 11 -65.21 4.02 -5.49
CA ALA A 11 -64.14 4.80 -6.09
C ALA A 11 -63.50 5.71 -5.01
N CYS A 12 -62.32 5.34 -4.50
CA CYS A 12 -61.47 6.24 -3.70
C CYS A 12 -60.64 7.14 -4.61
N ALA A 13 -60.98 8.42 -4.67
CA ALA A 13 -60.14 9.44 -5.28
C ALA A 13 -58.91 9.68 -4.39
N LEU A 14 -57.75 9.20 -4.81
CA LEU A 14 -56.43 9.54 -4.25
C LEU A 14 -55.99 10.89 -4.79
N ALA A 15 -56.13 11.96 -4.03
CA ALA A 15 -55.43 13.21 -4.26
C ALA A 15 -53.97 13.03 -3.88
N GLY A 16 -53.13 12.87 -4.90
CA GLY A 16 -51.65 12.81 -4.74
C GLY A 16 -51.11 14.21 -4.45
N CYS A 17 -50.66 14.44 -3.21
CA CYS A 17 -49.73 15.52 -2.91
C CYS A 17 -48.37 15.20 -3.58
N GLN A 18 -48.07 15.86 -4.69
CA GLN A 18 -46.70 15.92 -5.21
C GLN A 18 -45.88 16.83 -4.29
N ALA A 19 -45.15 16.24 -3.36
CA ALA A 19 -44.03 16.89 -2.72
C ALA A 19 -42.93 17.03 -3.82
N ALA A 20 -42.64 18.26 -4.23
CA ALA A 20 -41.47 18.56 -5.02
C ALA A 20 -40.24 18.15 -4.19
N SER A 21 -39.61 17.05 -4.55
CA SER A 21 -38.28 16.72 -4.02
C SER A 21 -37.30 17.69 -4.67
N ASP A 22 -36.81 18.66 -3.91
CA ASP A 22 -35.57 19.38 -4.23
C ASP A 22 -34.41 18.36 -4.20
N ALA A 23 -34.29 17.56 -5.25
CA ALA A 23 -33.06 16.84 -5.50
C ALA A 23 -31.99 17.91 -5.82
N PRO A 24 -30.83 17.91 -5.17
CA PRO A 24 -29.76 18.80 -5.53
C PRO A 24 -29.46 18.62 -7.01
N ALA A 25 -29.37 19.74 -7.74
CA ALA A 25 -29.03 19.75 -9.14
C ALA A 25 -27.76 18.91 -9.37
N PRO A 26 -27.68 18.07 -10.44
CA PRO A 26 -26.47 17.33 -10.72
C PRO A 26 -25.32 18.31 -10.87
N ALA A 27 -24.23 18.09 -10.11
CA ALA A 27 -23.02 18.89 -10.17
C ALA A 27 -22.63 19.06 -11.65
N SER A 28 -22.32 20.28 -12.05
CA SER A 28 -22.08 20.66 -13.43
C SER A 28 -21.07 19.68 -14.07
N SER A 29 -21.43 19.06 -15.19
CA SER A 29 -20.58 18.20 -16.02
C SER A 29 -19.45 18.97 -16.74
N ALA A 30 -19.23 20.23 -16.40
CA ALA A 30 -18.21 21.06 -17.00
C ALA A 30 -16.83 20.72 -16.41
N GLY A 31 -15.88 20.45 -17.30
CA GLY A 31 -14.48 20.28 -16.94
C GLY A 31 -13.93 21.51 -16.22
N ARG A 32 -12.93 21.30 -15.36
CA ARG A 32 -12.27 22.35 -14.57
C ARG A 32 -10.80 22.46 -14.98
N SER A 33 -10.26 23.68 -14.95
CA SER A 33 -8.83 23.93 -15.20
C SER A 33 -8.09 24.11 -13.89
N TRP A 34 -6.90 23.54 -13.81
CA TRP A 34 -5.90 23.90 -12.81
C TRP A 34 -4.57 24.12 -13.52
N GLY A 35 -4.07 25.36 -13.50
CA GLY A 35 -2.97 25.79 -14.38
C GLY A 35 -3.30 25.55 -15.86
N SER A 36 -2.43 24.89 -16.58
CA SER A 36 -2.62 24.51 -17.99
C SER A 36 -3.35 23.18 -18.19
N ILE A 37 -3.67 22.44 -17.13
CA ILE A 37 -4.25 21.11 -17.21
C ILE A 37 -5.78 21.18 -17.13
N GLN A 38 -6.45 20.48 -18.06
CA GLN A 38 -7.91 20.34 -18.09
C GLN A 38 -8.32 19.05 -17.42
N PHE A 39 -9.17 19.15 -16.40
CA PHE A 39 -9.70 18.03 -15.63
C PHE A 39 -11.18 17.80 -15.95
N GLN A 40 -11.62 16.55 -15.90
CA GLN A 40 -13.01 16.13 -16.07
C GLN A 40 -13.49 15.42 -14.80
N PRO A 41 -14.78 15.53 -14.46
CA PRO A 41 -15.34 14.79 -13.33
C PRO A 41 -15.12 13.28 -13.48
N CYS A 42 -14.70 12.63 -12.40
CA CYS A 42 -14.47 11.19 -12.35
C CYS A 42 -14.76 10.62 -10.96
N THR A 43 -14.74 9.30 -10.87
CA THR A 43 -14.90 8.57 -9.61
C THR A 43 -13.69 7.68 -9.40
N LEU A 44 -13.03 7.82 -8.26
CA LEU A 44 -11.96 6.93 -7.82
C LEU A 44 -12.58 5.74 -7.07
N SER A 45 -12.17 4.53 -7.46
CA SER A 45 -12.61 3.28 -6.84
C SER A 45 -11.41 2.46 -6.39
N SER A 46 -11.51 1.85 -5.22
CA SER A 46 -10.46 0.95 -4.71
C SER A 46 -10.58 -0.45 -5.34
N ASN A 47 -9.46 -1.11 -5.56
CA ASN A 47 -9.43 -2.53 -5.90
C ASN A 47 -9.73 -3.42 -4.68
N SER A 48 -9.45 -2.95 -3.47
CA SER A 48 -9.79 -3.64 -2.23
C SER A 48 -11.26 -3.35 -1.88
N GLY A 49 -12.09 -4.37 -1.79
CA GLY A 49 -13.49 -4.22 -1.42
C GLY A 49 -13.65 -3.51 -0.07
N GLY A 50 -14.68 -2.68 0.06
CA GLY A 50 -15.08 -2.04 1.32
C GLY A 50 -14.78 -0.54 1.43
N ALA A 51 -13.89 0.04 0.60
CA ALA A 51 -13.72 1.49 0.56
C ALA A 51 -14.83 2.15 -0.28
N ALA A 52 -15.33 3.30 0.20
CA ALA A 52 -16.31 4.09 -0.54
C ALA A 52 -15.67 4.71 -1.80
N ASN A 53 -16.45 4.85 -2.86
CA ASN A 53 -16.01 5.60 -4.04
C ASN A 53 -15.84 7.09 -3.70
N VAL A 54 -14.85 7.73 -4.30
CA VAL A 54 -14.52 9.14 -4.07
C VAL A 54 -14.66 9.94 -5.35
N SER A 55 -15.46 11.02 -5.32
CA SER A 55 -15.58 11.96 -6.42
C SER A 55 -14.31 12.80 -6.56
N ALA A 56 -13.80 12.93 -7.77
CA ALA A 56 -12.60 13.68 -8.10
C ALA A 56 -12.72 14.37 -9.47
N GLN A 57 -11.68 15.07 -9.86
CA GLN A 57 -11.46 15.61 -11.20
C GLN A 57 -10.23 14.89 -11.78
N CYS A 58 -10.37 14.18 -12.88
CA CYS A 58 -9.29 13.41 -13.50
C CYS A 58 -8.76 14.08 -14.77
N ALA A 59 -7.48 13.89 -15.02
CA ALA A 59 -6.81 14.34 -16.23
C ALA A 59 -5.75 13.32 -16.68
N SER A 60 -5.31 13.47 -17.93
CA SER A 60 -4.12 12.82 -18.45
C SER A 60 -3.08 13.90 -18.76
N PHE A 61 -1.82 13.66 -18.39
CA PHE A 61 -0.70 14.57 -18.62
C PHE A 61 0.42 13.85 -19.37
N GLU A 62 0.87 14.41 -20.47
CA GLU A 62 1.85 13.76 -21.32
C GLU A 62 3.28 14.18 -20.96
N VAL A 63 4.17 13.19 -20.75
CA VAL A 63 5.61 13.38 -20.49
C VAL A 63 6.47 12.56 -21.43
N ALA A 64 7.73 12.91 -21.57
CA ALA A 64 8.69 12.07 -22.29
C ALA A 64 8.96 10.78 -21.49
N GLU A 65 8.96 9.62 -22.15
CA GLU A 65 9.42 8.38 -21.53
C GLU A 65 10.92 8.46 -21.23
N ASP A 66 11.71 8.78 -22.25
CA ASP A 66 13.15 9.04 -22.17
C ASP A 66 13.41 10.54 -22.38
N ARG A 67 13.77 11.26 -21.31
CA ARG A 67 14.09 12.70 -21.38
C ARG A 67 15.37 13.00 -22.12
N GLY A 68 16.25 12.02 -22.32
CA GLY A 68 17.44 12.14 -23.15
C GLY A 68 17.16 12.10 -24.65
N ASN A 69 15.94 11.71 -25.05
CA ASN A 69 15.54 11.57 -26.46
C ASN A 69 14.32 12.44 -26.79
N ALA A 70 14.55 13.66 -27.24
CA ALA A 70 13.49 14.63 -27.54
C ALA A 70 12.46 14.16 -28.59
N GLY A 71 12.84 13.26 -29.51
CA GLY A 71 11.94 12.66 -30.51
C GLY A 71 11.40 11.28 -30.11
N GLY A 72 11.66 10.87 -28.88
CA GLY A 72 11.29 9.56 -28.37
C GLY A 72 9.82 9.39 -28.03
N ARG A 73 9.51 8.23 -27.44
CA ARG A 73 8.15 7.91 -26.98
C ARG A 73 7.68 8.89 -25.90
N ARG A 74 6.41 9.23 -25.98
CA ARG A 74 5.70 9.96 -24.94
C ARG A 74 4.72 9.03 -24.25
N ILE A 75 4.55 9.20 -22.95
CA ILE A 75 3.64 8.41 -22.12
C ILE A 75 2.65 9.32 -21.42
N GLN A 76 1.49 8.77 -21.10
CA GLN A 76 0.45 9.48 -20.36
C GLN A 76 0.53 9.16 -18.88
N LEU A 77 0.45 10.19 -18.04
CA LEU A 77 0.28 10.07 -16.60
C LEU A 77 -1.18 10.31 -16.25
N ALA A 78 -1.75 9.43 -15.44
CA ALA A 78 -3.08 9.64 -14.87
C ALA A 78 -2.99 10.52 -13.63
N LEU A 79 -3.76 11.59 -13.63
CA LEU A 79 -3.86 12.55 -12.54
C LEU A 79 -5.27 12.53 -11.97
N ALA A 80 -5.40 12.74 -10.66
CA ALA A 80 -6.66 13.09 -10.04
C ALA A 80 -6.47 14.27 -9.08
N TRP A 81 -7.35 15.24 -9.22
CA TRP A 81 -7.46 16.38 -8.34
C TRP A 81 -8.70 16.23 -7.47
N LEU A 82 -8.52 16.27 -6.16
CA LEU A 82 -9.60 16.36 -5.19
C LEU A 82 -9.63 17.81 -4.69
N PRO A 83 -10.60 18.61 -5.12
CA PRO A 83 -10.73 19.99 -4.67
C PRO A 83 -10.90 20.08 -3.16
N ALA A 84 -10.40 21.17 -2.57
CA ALA A 84 -10.73 21.52 -1.18
C ALA A 84 -12.24 21.65 -1.02
N SER A 85 -12.82 21.19 0.08
CA SER A 85 -14.27 21.29 0.29
C SER A 85 -14.72 22.74 0.60
N GLU A 86 -13.82 23.56 1.13
CA GLU A 86 -14.00 24.99 1.37
C GLU A 86 -13.15 25.77 0.34
N GLU A 87 -13.48 25.66 -0.95
CA GLU A 87 -12.64 26.18 -2.05
C GLU A 87 -12.33 27.68 -1.94
N ALA A 88 -13.26 28.49 -1.41
CA ALA A 88 -13.05 29.92 -1.21
C ALA A 88 -11.95 30.23 -0.18
N ALA A 89 -11.63 29.27 0.70
CA ALA A 89 -10.57 29.36 1.69
C ALA A 89 -9.36 28.45 1.35
N ALA A 90 -9.32 27.90 0.13
CA ALA A 90 -8.27 27.00 -0.27
C ALA A 90 -6.91 27.71 -0.31
N THR A 91 -5.89 27.06 0.26
CA THR A 91 -4.51 27.54 0.24
C THR A 91 -3.81 27.12 -1.06
N ALA A 92 -2.76 27.85 -1.43
CA ALA A 92 -2.04 27.64 -2.69
C ALA A 92 -1.03 26.46 -2.65
N ASP A 93 -0.92 25.77 -1.52
CA ASP A 93 0.04 24.69 -1.24
C ASP A 93 -0.68 23.33 -1.12
N PRO A 94 -0.99 22.67 -2.25
CA PRO A 94 -1.72 21.41 -2.24
C PRO A 94 -0.92 20.27 -1.63
N VAL A 95 -1.63 19.20 -1.25
CA VAL A 95 -1.02 17.93 -0.83
C VAL A 95 -0.83 17.02 -2.04
N VAL A 96 0.34 16.40 -2.15
CA VAL A 96 0.61 15.31 -3.09
C VAL A 96 0.78 14.02 -2.30
N PHE A 97 0.07 12.95 -2.70
CA PHE A 97 0.17 11.65 -2.08
C PHE A 97 0.94 10.67 -2.97
N PHE A 98 1.92 9.98 -2.36
CA PHE A 98 2.70 8.90 -2.98
C PHE A 98 2.31 7.56 -2.36
N ALA A 99 1.85 6.65 -3.20
CA ALA A 99 1.56 5.28 -2.81
C ALA A 99 2.84 4.45 -2.60
N GLY A 100 2.68 3.31 -1.95
CA GLY A 100 3.76 2.38 -1.64
C GLY A 100 4.08 1.37 -2.74
N GLY A 101 4.58 0.25 -2.32
CA GLY A 101 4.96 -0.87 -3.16
C GLY A 101 6.47 -1.08 -3.21
N PRO A 102 7.22 -0.65 -4.25
CA PRO A 102 6.81 0.11 -5.44
C PRO A 102 5.79 -0.63 -6.32
N GLY A 103 5.01 0.14 -7.09
CA GLY A 103 4.05 -0.41 -8.05
C GLY A 103 2.57 -0.21 -7.72
N GLN A 104 2.22 0.42 -6.58
CA GLN A 104 0.84 0.76 -6.26
C GLN A 104 0.39 2.04 -6.98
N SER A 105 -0.87 2.06 -7.41
CA SER A 105 -1.52 3.24 -7.97
C SER A 105 -1.99 4.16 -6.84
N ALA A 106 -1.62 5.44 -6.90
CA ALA A 106 -2.09 6.45 -5.97
C ALA A 106 -3.61 6.66 -6.08
N LEU A 107 -4.13 6.68 -7.32
CA LEU A 107 -5.54 6.87 -7.58
C LEU A 107 -6.41 5.73 -7.02
N ARG A 108 -5.93 4.48 -7.11
CA ARG A 108 -6.65 3.30 -6.61
C ARG A 108 -6.48 3.08 -5.10
N THR A 109 -5.38 3.55 -4.53
CA THR A 109 -5.12 3.47 -3.08
C THR A 109 -5.92 4.53 -2.32
N TRP A 110 -6.11 5.71 -2.91
CA TRP A 110 -6.72 6.86 -2.27
C TRP A 110 -8.08 6.61 -1.60
N PRO A 111 -9.05 5.90 -2.20
CA PRO A 111 -10.36 5.72 -1.58
C PRO A 111 -10.32 5.14 -0.16
N ALA A 112 -9.33 4.31 0.15
CA ALA A 112 -9.12 3.76 1.48
C ALA A 112 -8.52 4.79 2.46
N LEU A 113 -7.80 5.79 1.94
CA LEU A 113 -7.13 6.83 2.73
C LEU A 113 -7.93 8.14 2.84
N ASP A 114 -8.89 8.38 1.95
CA ASP A 114 -9.67 9.62 1.90
C ASP A 114 -10.22 10.07 3.26
N PRO A 115 -10.75 9.17 4.12
CA PRO A 115 -11.22 9.56 5.45
C PRO A 115 -10.13 10.18 6.34
N ALA A 116 -8.88 9.73 6.22
CA ALA A 116 -7.76 10.27 6.99
C ALA A 116 -7.43 11.71 6.58
N PHE A 117 -7.75 12.11 5.36
CA PHE A 117 -7.49 13.44 4.81
C PHE A 117 -8.69 14.38 4.86
N ALA A 118 -9.83 13.98 5.43
CA ALA A 118 -11.05 14.78 5.43
C ALA A 118 -10.84 16.19 6.00
N GLN A 119 -10.04 16.35 7.06
CA GLN A 119 -9.72 17.65 7.65
C GLN A 119 -8.72 18.45 6.81
N VAL A 120 -7.71 17.81 6.24
CA VAL A 120 -6.74 18.43 5.30
C VAL A 120 -7.49 19.00 4.09
N ARG A 121 -8.42 18.22 3.53
CA ARG A 121 -9.20 18.58 2.36
C ARG A 121 -10.21 19.70 2.59
N ARG A 122 -10.40 20.16 3.82
CA ARG A 122 -11.22 21.38 4.02
C ARG A 122 -10.63 22.57 3.29
N GLN A 123 -9.33 22.78 3.40
CA GLN A 123 -8.66 23.99 2.88
C GLN A 123 -7.52 23.70 1.90
N ARG A 124 -7.20 22.44 1.61
CA ARG A 124 -6.16 22.08 0.65
C ARG A 124 -6.68 21.15 -0.43
N HIS A 125 -6.30 21.46 -1.64
CA HIS A 125 -6.44 20.51 -2.73
C HIS A 125 -5.52 19.31 -2.50
N VAL A 126 -5.95 18.14 -2.95
CA VAL A 126 -5.09 16.96 -3.03
C VAL A 126 -4.88 16.60 -4.49
N LEU A 127 -3.63 16.43 -4.86
CA LEU A 127 -3.20 15.94 -6.17
C LEU A 127 -2.72 14.49 -6.02
N LEU A 128 -3.28 13.61 -6.81
CA LEU A 128 -2.83 12.24 -6.97
C LEU A 128 -2.20 12.11 -8.35
N VAL A 129 -1.06 11.47 -8.41
CA VAL A 129 -0.38 11.13 -9.66
C VAL A 129 -0.08 9.64 -9.60
N ASP A 130 -0.67 8.87 -10.50
CA ASP A 130 -0.18 7.51 -10.69
C ASP A 130 1.24 7.59 -11.22
N GLN A 131 2.19 7.02 -10.48
CA GLN A 131 3.57 6.95 -10.92
C GLN A 131 3.65 6.23 -12.26
N ARG A 132 4.56 6.66 -13.17
CA ARG A 132 4.76 5.96 -14.45
C ARG A 132 4.89 4.45 -14.24
N GLY A 133 4.21 3.66 -15.03
CA GLY A 133 4.13 2.20 -14.90
C GLY A 133 3.06 1.69 -13.94
N THR A 134 2.30 2.57 -13.26
CA THR A 134 1.21 2.16 -12.35
C THR A 134 -0.14 2.64 -12.86
N GLY A 135 -1.21 2.01 -12.40
CA GLY A 135 -2.59 2.45 -12.60
C GLY A 135 -2.91 2.87 -14.04
N GLY A 136 -3.27 4.15 -14.22
CA GLY A 136 -3.54 4.75 -15.52
C GLY A 136 -2.31 5.34 -16.22
N SER A 137 -1.11 5.26 -15.64
CA SER A 137 0.12 5.88 -16.13
C SER A 137 1.02 4.90 -16.89
N ASN A 138 0.61 4.52 -18.11
CA ASN A 138 1.34 3.59 -18.97
C ASN A 138 1.73 2.29 -18.24
N LEU A 139 0.74 1.58 -17.75
CA LEU A 139 0.84 0.45 -16.82
C LEU A 139 1.84 -0.64 -17.27
N LEU A 140 2.81 -0.96 -16.43
CA LEU A 140 3.72 -2.09 -16.58
C LEU A 140 3.22 -3.27 -15.73
N GLN A 141 2.10 -3.86 -16.13
CA GLN A 141 1.58 -5.04 -15.47
C GLN A 141 2.24 -6.30 -16.00
N CYS A 142 2.61 -7.17 -15.08
CA CYS A 142 3.08 -8.52 -15.36
C CYS A 142 2.38 -9.46 -14.39
N LEU A 143 1.33 -10.10 -14.84
CA LEU A 143 0.60 -11.07 -14.04
C LEU A 143 1.21 -12.46 -14.23
N PRO A 144 1.52 -13.18 -13.14
CA PRO A 144 1.87 -14.58 -13.26
C PRO A 144 0.68 -15.37 -13.84
N PRO A 145 0.92 -16.46 -14.58
CA PRO A 145 -0.13 -17.41 -14.91
C PRO A 145 -0.83 -17.88 -13.62
N GLU A 146 -2.13 -18.14 -13.69
CA GLU A 146 -2.96 -18.55 -12.52
C GLU A 146 -2.41 -19.75 -11.73
N GLN A 147 -1.41 -20.46 -12.24
CA GLN A 147 -0.88 -21.73 -11.71
C GLN A 147 0.64 -21.72 -11.47
N VAL A 148 1.25 -20.58 -11.17
CA VAL A 148 2.65 -20.62 -10.70
C VAL A 148 2.66 -21.11 -9.25
N HIS A 149 2.94 -22.39 -9.08
CA HIS A 149 3.21 -22.99 -7.77
C HIS A 149 4.72 -23.05 -7.55
N SER A 150 5.16 -22.80 -6.31
CA SER A 150 6.55 -23.08 -5.93
C SER A 150 6.85 -24.57 -6.17
N SER A 151 7.99 -24.83 -6.80
CA SER A 151 8.47 -26.20 -7.02
C SER A 151 9.08 -26.81 -5.75
N GLY A 152 9.33 -25.98 -4.73
CA GLY A 152 10.09 -26.33 -3.55
C GLY A 152 11.61 -26.32 -3.75
N GLU A 153 12.08 -26.02 -4.97
CA GLU A 153 13.50 -25.86 -5.31
C GLU A 153 13.78 -24.41 -5.68
N LEU A 154 14.49 -23.67 -4.82
CA LEU A 154 14.75 -22.23 -4.98
C LEU A 154 15.30 -21.88 -6.37
N ALA A 155 16.31 -22.60 -6.85
CA ALA A 155 16.94 -22.31 -8.15
C ALA A 155 15.92 -22.37 -9.31
N ARG A 156 15.07 -23.41 -9.29
CA ARG A 156 14.03 -23.62 -10.30
C ARG A 156 12.95 -22.56 -10.24
N ASP A 157 12.56 -22.15 -9.04
CA ASP A 157 11.56 -21.11 -8.84
C ASP A 157 12.10 -19.74 -9.27
N MET A 158 13.38 -19.44 -9.00
CA MET A 158 14.06 -18.24 -9.50
C MET A 158 14.14 -18.21 -11.04
N GLU A 159 14.47 -19.33 -11.68
CA GLU A 159 14.45 -19.44 -13.15
C GLU A 159 13.06 -19.21 -13.73
N ALA A 160 12.01 -19.72 -13.08
CA ALA A 160 10.62 -19.51 -13.49
C ALA A 160 10.22 -18.03 -13.41
N VAL A 161 10.63 -17.32 -12.35
CA VAL A 161 10.41 -15.86 -12.20
C VAL A 161 11.20 -15.08 -13.25
N ALA A 162 12.45 -15.41 -13.50
CA ALA A 162 13.26 -14.77 -14.54
C ALA A 162 12.67 -15.00 -15.94
N ALA A 163 12.21 -16.20 -16.26
CA ALA A 163 11.52 -16.50 -17.51
C ALA A 163 10.18 -15.75 -17.66
N LEU A 164 9.44 -15.58 -16.56
CA LEU A 164 8.25 -14.72 -16.56
C LEU A 164 8.61 -13.26 -16.86
N ALA A 165 9.65 -12.74 -16.19
CA ALA A 165 10.11 -11.38 -16.39
C ALA A 165 10.55 -11.12 -17.85
N ALA A 166 11.27 -12.06 -18.48
CA ALA A 166 11.66 -11.96 -19.88
C ALA A 166 10.43 -11.87 -20.81
N ARG A 167 9.44 -12.76 -20.64
CA ARG A 167 8.20 -12.71 -21.44
C ARG A 167 7.41 -11.41 -21.22
N CYS A 168 7.36 -10.92 -20.00
CA CYS A 168 6.69 -9.65 -19.69
C CYS A 168 7.44 -8.47 -20.32
N ALA A 169 8.76 -8.48 -20.32
CA ALA A 169 9.59 -7.47 -20.94
C ALA A 169 9.37 -7.39 -22.46
N GLU A 170 9.29 -8.54 -23.15
CA GLU A 170 8.92 -8.60 -24.57
C GLU A 170 7.53 -7.99 -24.84
N GLY A 171 6.59 -8.27 -23.94
CA GLY A 171 5.24 -7.66 -23.99
C GLY A 171 5.27 -6.15 -23.82
N ALA A 172 6.02 -5.67 -22.81
CA ALA A 172 6.15 -4.26 -22.47
C ALA A 172 6.85 -3.45 -23.59
N ALA A 173 7.84 -4.03 -24.30
CA ALA A 173 8.62 -3.35 -25.32
C ALA A 173 7.78 -2.69 -26.45
N ARG A 174 6.54 -3.16 -26.65
CA ARG A 174 5.62 -2.58 -27.63
C ARG A 174 5.12 -1.18 -27.25
N HIS A 175 5.07 -0.86 -25.94
CA HIS A 175 4.49 0.40 -25.44
C HIS A 175 5.33 1.09 -24.37
N ALA A 176 6.40 0.46 -23.89
CA ALA A 176 7.26 0.97 -22.84
C ALA A 176 8.71 0.50 -22.99
N ASP A 177 9.64 1.28 -22.44
CA ASP A 177 11.00 0.85 -22.15
C ASP A 177 11.17 0.84 -20.62
N PRO A 178 11.17 -0.32 -19.94
CA PRO A 178 11.22 -0.41 -18.49
C PRO A 178 12.42 0.30 -17.83
N ARG A 179 13.47 0.59 -18.59
CA ARG A 179 14.66 1.29 -18.09
C ARG A 179 14.37 2.71 -17.61
N PHE A 180 13.29 3.32 -18.09
CA PHE A 180 12.87 4.68 -17.76
C PHE A 180 11.72 4.74 -16.75
N TYR A 181 11.50 3.66 -15.96
CA TYR A 181 10.43 3.59 -14.95
C TYR A 181 11.03 3.53 -13.55
N THR A 182 11.91 4.49 -13.24
CA THR A 182 12.61 4.60 -11.96
C THR A 182 11.96 5.66 -11.05
N THR A 183 12.37 5.68 -9.78
CA THR A 183 12.03 6.77 -8.84
C THR A 183 12.49 8.13 -9.37
N THR A 184 13.68 8.19 -9.97
CA THR A 184 14.25 9.44 -10.54
C THR A 184 13.38 9.99 -11.68
N ASP A 185 12.91 9.10 -12.57
CA ASP A 185 12.03 9.51 -13.68
C ASP A 185 10.69 10.02 -13.16
N ALA A 186 10.14 9.36 -12.14
CA ALA A 186 8.88 9.77 -11.53
C ALA A 186 8.98 11.10 -10.76
N VAL A 187 10.14 11.38 -10.14
CA VAL A 187 10.43 12.70 -9.55
C VAL A 187 10.42 13.80 -10.62
N ALA A 188 11.02 13.54 -11.77
CA ALA A 188 11.02 14.49 -12.89
C ALA A 188 9.61 14.67 -13.48
N ASP A 189 8.79 13.61 -13.54
CA ASP A 189 7.39 13.70 -13.96
C ASP A 189 6.59 14.65 -13.04
N LEU A 190 6.73 14.48 -11.72
CA LEU A 190 6.01 15.32 -10.77
C LEU A 190 6.42 16.79 -10.89
N GLU A 191 7.68 17.07 -11.16
CA GLU A 191 8.14 18.46 -11.37
C GLU A 191 7.52 19.07 -12.64
N GLU A 192 7.41 18.34 -13.74
CA GLU A 192 6.69 18.80 -14.94
C GLU A 192 5.19 19.06 -14.63
N VAL A 193 4.55 18.17 -13.88
CA VAL A 193 3.15 18.36 -13.43
C VAL A 193 3.03 19.59 -12.55
N ARG A 194 3.93 19.81 -11.58
CA ARG A 194 3.94 21.03 -10.71
C ARG A 194 3.99 22.29 -11.54
N GLN A 195 4.90 22.35 -12.51
CA GLN A 195 5.06 23.49 -13.41
C GLN A 195 3.80 23.75 -14.23
N ALA A 196 3.19 22.70 -14.79
CA ALA A 196 1.96 22.80 -15.58
C ALA A 196 0.77 23.27 -14.76
N LEU A 197 0.72 22.92 -13.48
CA LEU A 197 -0.31 23.38 -12.52
C LEU A 197 -0.04 24.80 -12.01
N GLY A 198 1.17 25.33 -12.17
CA GLY A 198 1.56 26.65 -11.64
C GLY A 198 1.62 26.69 -10.11
N VAL A 199 1.94 25.56 -9.47
CA VAL A 199 2.02 25.43 -8.01
C VAL A 199 3.42 25.78 -7.53
N ASP A 200 3.53 26.64 -6.52
CA ASP A 200 4.83 27.04 -5.96
C ASP A 200 5.44 25.95 -5.09
N GLN A 201 4.67 25.39 -4.15
CA GLN A 201 5.14 24.38 -3.22
C GLN A 201 4.08 23.29 -2.98
N PHE A 202 4.54 22.08 -2.75
CA PHE A 202 3.73 20.95 -2.33
C PHE A 202 3.92 20.61 -0.84
N ASN A 203 2.89 20.09 -0.21
CA ASN A 203 3.00 19.25 0.99
C ASN A 203 3.05 17.78 0.52
N LEU A 204 4.16 17.09 0.76
CA LEU A 204 4.35 15.72 0.28
C LEU A 204 3.96 14.73 1.37
N VAL A 205 3.12 13.77 1.03
CA VAL A 205 2.73 12.66 1.91
C VAL A 205 3.07 11.35 1.22
N GLY A 206 4.00 10.60 1.77
CA GLY A 206 4.40 9.29 1.27
C GLY A 206 4.08 8.17 2.26
N VAL A 207 3.68 7.01 1.74
CA VAL A 207 3.50 5.79 2.53
C VAL A 207 4.42 4.70 2.00
N SER A 208 5.18 4.02 2.89
CA SER A 208 6.07 2.93 2.51
C SER A 208 7.11 3.36 1.46
N TYR A 209 7.25 2.70 0.32
CA TYR A 209 8.09 3.17 -0.79
C TYR A 209 7.78 4.62 -1.19
N GLY A 210 6.54 5.08 -1.07
CA GLY A 210 6.18 6.48 -1.32
C GLY A 210 6.93 7.49 -0.46
N THR A 211 7.47 7.07 0.69
CA THR A 211 8.35 7.90 1.54
C THR A 211 9.72 8.12 0.89
N ARG A 212 10.26 7.13 0.13
CA ARG A 212 11.46 7.29 -0.70
C ARG A 212 11.19 8.28 -1.83
N MET A 213 10.04 8.17 -2.52
CA MET A 213 9.62 9.15 -3.53
C MET A 213 9.62 10.58 -2.98
N ALA A 214 9.00 10.79 -1.80
CA ALA A 214 8.95 12.11 -1.15
C ALA A 214 10.35 12.62 -0.79
N GLN A 215 11.24 11.77 -0.27
CA GLN A 215 12.62 12.12 0.05
C GLN A 215 13.43 12.48 -1.19
N GLN A 216 13.31 11.70 -2.29
CA GLN A 216 14.01 11.94 -3.54
C GLN A 216 13.53 13.26 -4.19
N TYR A 217 12.21 13.53 -4.17
CA TYR A 217 11.69 14.80 -4.66
C TYR A 217 12.20 15.98 -3.82
N ALA A 218 12.18 15.86 -2.48
CA ALA A 218 12.69 16.90 -1.59
C ALA A 218 14.20 17.13 -1.75
N ALA A 219 14.99 16.11 -2.04
CA ALA A 219 16.42 16.23 -2.33
C ALA A 219 16.68 16.97 -3.66
N ALA A 220 15.90 16.62 -4.71
CA ALA A 220 16.06 17.23 -6.04
C ALA A 220 15.47 18.65 -6.11
N HIS A 221 14.39 18.93 -5.41
CA HIS A 221 13.58 20.14 -5.53
C HIS A 221 13.21 20.77 -4.17
N PRO A 222 14.17 21.03 -3.25
CA PRO A 222 13.87 21.40 -1.86
C PRO A 222 13.07 22.70 -1.72
N ARG A 223 13.22 23.66 -2.63
CA ARG A 223 12.48 24.92 -2.61
C ARG A 223 11.00 24.79 -2.94
N TYR A 224 10.60 23.69 -3.56
CA TYR A 224 9.22 23.40 -3.97
C TYR A 224 8.47 22.50 -2.99
N VAL A 225 9.09 22.19 -1.84
CA VAL A 225 8.47 21.39 -0.79
C VAL A 225 8.26 22.24 0.46
N ARG A 226 7.00 22.36 0.88
CA ARG A 226 6.61 23.09 2.09
C ARG A 226 6.72 22.21 3.34
N SER A 227 6.29 20.95 3.24
CA SER A 227 6.33 19.99 4.34
C SER A 227 6.40 18.54 3.84
N LEU A 228 6.89 17.63 4.71
CA LEU A 228 7.00 16.20 4.46
C LEU A 228 6.22 15.41 5.52
N VAL A 229 5.40 14.45 5.09
CA VAL A 229 4.83 13.41 5.94
C VAL A 229 5.29 12.06 5.41
N LEU A 230 5.97 11.28 6.25
CA LEU A 230 6.58 10.02 5.88
C LEU A 230 6.02 8.92 6.80
N ASP A 231 5.13 8.07 6.28
CA ASP A 231 4.46 7.00 7.03
C ASP A 231 4.98 5.62 6.61
N GLY A 232 5.49 4.84 7.55
CA GLY A 232 6.19 3.60 7.24
C GLY A 232 7.46 3.88 6.45
N VAL A 233 8.41 4.52 7.10
CA VAL A 233 9.55 5.21 6.48
C VAL A 233 10.54 4.25 5.84
N ALA A 234 10.80 4.42 4.55
CA ALA A 234 11.86 3.74 3.79
C ALA A 234 13.05 4.70 3.59
N PRO A 235 14.19 4.52 4.28
CA PRO A 235 15.40 5.27 4.01
C PRO A 235 15.86 5.15 2.54
N ASN A 236 16.55 6.15 2.02
CA ASN A 236 17.05 6.11 0.65
C ASN A 236 18.05 4.97 0.38
N ASP A 237 18.77 4.53 1.40
CA ASP A 237 19.73 3.42 1.35
C ASP A 237 19.10 2.05 1.68
N LEU A 238 17.83 1.97 2.01
CA LEU A 238 17.15 0.69 2.20
C LEU A 238 17.18 -0.12 0.89
N VAL A 239 17.54 -1.39 0.98
CA VAL A 239 17.31 -2.37 -0.10
C VAL A 239 15.89 -2.89 0.05
N VAL A 240 14.96 -2.36 -0.74
CA VAL A 240 13.54 -2.75 -0.66
C VAL A 240 13.38 -4.22 -0.98
N GLY A 241 12.89 -4.99 -0.02
CA GLY A 241 12.80 -6.45 -0.10
C GLY A 241 14.01 -7.19 0.46
N GLY A 242 15.14 -6.51 0.66
CA GLY A 242 16.38 -7.14 1.14
C GLY A 242 16.41 -7.42 2.64
N GLU A 243 15.56 -6.73 3.42
CA GLU A 243 15.52 -6.89 4.88
C GLU A 243 14.23 -7.54 5.42
N PHE A 244 13.29 -7.89 4.55
CA PHE A 244 11.97 -8.38 4.97
C PHE A 244 12.02 -9.60 5.88
N ALA A 245 13.01 -10.47 5.72
CA ALA A 245 13.15 -11.63 6.61
C ALA A 245 13.45 -11.23 8.05
N ARG A 246 14.33 -10.25 8.26
CA ARG A 246 14.70 -9.74 9.60
C ARG A 246 13.60 -8.89 10.22
N THR A 247 13.04 -7.94 9.45
CA THR A 247 12.00 -7.03 9.96
C THR A 247 10.73 -7.78 10.33
N PHE A 248 10.37 -8.80 9.56
CA PHE A 248 9.27 -9.70 9.91
C PHE A 248 9.54 -10.50 11.19
N GLU A 249 10.75 -11.04 11.35
CA GLU A 249 11.15 -11.77 12.55
C GLU A 249 11.03 -10.89 13.80
N GLU A 250 11.47 -9.63 13.72
CA GLU A 250 11.36 -8.64 14.79
C GLU A 250 9.90 -8.34 15.15
N ALA A 251 9.06 -8.08 14.15
CA ALA A 251 7.64 -7.83 14.36
C ALA A 251 6.92 -9.04 14.99
N LEU A 252 7.22 -10.26 14.51
CA LEU A 252 6.65 -11.49 15.05
C LEU A 252 7.09 -11.74 16.50
N ALA A 253 8.34 -11.40 16.85
CA ALA A 253 8.81 -11.48 18.23
C ALA A 253 8.07 -10.52 19.16
N LEU A 254 7.85 -9.27 18.72
CA LEU A 254 7.05 -8.29 19.47
C LEU A 254 5.60 -8.75 19.66
N GLN A 255 4.96 -9.27 18.61
CA GLN A 255 3.60 -9.83 18.67
C GLN A 255 3.54 -11.03 19.64
N SER A 256 4.55 -11.89 19.65
CA SER A 256 4.64 -13.02 20.57
C SER A 256 4.77 -12.54 22.03
N GLN A 257 5.54 -11.47 22.28
CA GLN A 257 5.64 -10.85 23.61
C GLN A 257 4.28 -10.31 24.09
N GLN A 258 3.46 -9.75 23.19
CA GLN A 258 2.11 -9.30 23.55
C GLN A 258 1.24 -10.45 24.04
N CYS A 259 1.27 -11.60 23.36
CA CYS A 259 0.57 -12.81 23.81
C CYS A 259 1.05 -13.24 25.20
N GLN A 260 2.37 -13.24 25.46
CA GLN A 260 2.93 -13.63 26.76
C GLN A 260 2.51 -12.74 27.93
N GLN A 261 2.13 -11.49 27.66
CA GLN A 261 1.61 -10.57 28.68
C GLN A 261 0.15 -10.84 29.05
N SER A 262 -0.57 -11.66 28.29
CA SER A 262 -1.96 -12.07 28.51
C SER A 262 -2.03 -13.51 29.04
N ALA A 263 -2.55 -13.68 30.27
CA ALA A 263 -2.76 -15.00 30.85
C ALA A 263 -3.70 -15.88 29.99
N GLN A 264 -4.73 -15.29 29.37
CA GLN A 264 -5.65 -15.99 28.49
C GLN A 264 -4.94 -16.46 27.21
N CYS A 265 -4.12 -15.59 26.61
CA CYS A 265 -3.37 -15.92 25.42
C CYS A 265 -2.35 -17.04 25.68
N THR A 266 -1.55 -16.96 26.76
CA THR A 266 -0.58 -17.99 27.14
C THR A 266 -1.23 -19.33 27.50
N GLN A 267 -2.39 -19.33 28.14
CA GLN A 267 -3.13 -20.55 28.41
C GLN A 267 -3.65 -21.19 27.11
N ARG A 268 -4.14 -20.39 26.16
CA ARG A 268 -4.64 -20.90 24.87
C ARG A 268 -3.51 -21.30 23.92
N PHE A 269 -2.43 -20.52 23.89
CA PHE A 269 -1.27 -20.73 23.02
C PHE A 269 0.02 -20.84 23.85
N PRO A 270 0.28 -22.01 24.48
CA PRO A 270 1.46 -22.21 25.33
C PRO A 270 2.76 -22.21 24.55
N VAL A 271 2.71 -22.37 23.24
CA VAL A 271 3.85 -22.24 22.31
C VAL A 271 3.63 -20.97 21.50
N ASP A 272 4.63 -20.10 21.45
CA ASP A 272 4.56 -18.81 20.76
C ASP A 272 4.38 -18.96 19.22
N ALA A 273 3.88 -17.88 18.58
CA ALA A 273 3.56 -17.90 17.15
C ALA A 273 4.79 -18.16 16.27
N ARG A 274 5.97 -17.66 16.64
CA ARG A 274 7.22 -17.91 15.91
C ARG A 274 7.58 -19.40 15.89
N SER A 275 7.54 -20.05 17.05
CA SER A 275 7.85 -21.47 17.18
C SER A 275 6.84 -22.33 16.43
N ARG A 276 5.54 -22.00 16.50
CA ARG A 276 4.48 -22.66 15.74
C ARG A 276 4.67 -22.50 14.23
N LEU A 277 4.99 -21.30 13.78
CA LEU A 277 5.28 -21.04 12.37
C LEU A 277 6.49 -21.85 11.90
N GLY A 278 7.57 -21.90 12.69
CA GLY A 278 8.75 -22.71 12.40
C GLY A 278 8.43 -24.20 12.27
N GLU A 279 7.62 -24.75 13.19
CA GLU A 279 7.14 -26.14 13.13
C GLU A 279 6.37 -26.43 11.83
N LEU A 280 5.43 -25.55 11.46
CA LEU A 280 4.65 -25.68 10.23
C LEU A 280 5.51 -25.57 8.97
N VAL A 281 6.45 -24.65 8.94
CA VAL A 281 7.40 -24.48 7.82
C VAL A 281 8.20 -25.77 7.62
N GLN A 282 8.76 -26.35 8.67
CA GLN A 282 9.52 -27.61 8.56
C GLN A 282 8.64 -28.78 8.11
N ARG A 283 7.45 -28.91 8.68
CA ARG A 283 6.49 -29.96 8.32
C ARG A 283 6.08 -29.87 6.84
N LEU A 284 5.72 -28.66 6.39
CA LEU A 284 5.21 -28.45 5.03
C LEU A 284 6.32 -28.40 3.97
N LYS A 285 7.58 -28.10 4.34
CA LYS A 285 8.74 -28.32 3.46
C LYS A 285 8.96 -29.81 3.19
N ALA A 286 8.80 -30.64 4.22
CA ALA A 286 8.97 -32.08 4.08
C ALA A 286 7.80 -32.75 3.34
N ALA A 287 6.57 -32.33 3.60
CA ALA A 287 5.35 -32.89 3.03
C ALA A 287 4.27 -31.85 2.83
N PRO A 288 4.20 -31.18 1.66
CA PRO A 288 3.07 -30.31 1.31
C PRO A 288 1.74 -31.08 1.31
N VAL A 289 0.64 -30.41 1.66
CA VAL A 289 -0.67 -31.05 1.87
C VAL A 289 -1.66 -30.56 0.82
N GLN A 290 -2.38 -31.50 0.18
CA GLN A 290 -3.53 -31.17 -0.67
C GLN A 290 -4.74 -30.89 0.22
N VAL A 291 -5.37 -29.74 0.00
CA VAL A 291 -6.49 -29.23 0.82
C VAL A 291 -7.65 -28.83 -0.07
N GLU A 292 -8.84 -29.35 0.24
CA GLU A 292 -10.08 -28.81 -0.31
C GLU A 292 -10.49 -27.60 0.55
N TYR A 293 -10.76 -26.48 -0.08
CA TYR A 293 -11.16 -25.25 0.59
C TYR A 293 -12.28 -24.57 -0.20
N ARG A 294 -13.01 -23.69 0.48
CA ARG A 294 -14.00 -22.86 -0.15
C ARG A 294 -13.37 -21.55 -0.61
N ASP A 295 -13.42 -21.29 -1.91
CA ASP A 295 -12.88 -20.06 -2.51
C ASP A 295 -13.61 -18.84 -1.91
N PRO A 296 -12.90 -17.87 -1.30
CA PRO A 296 -13.54 -16.75 -0.60
C PRO A 296 -14.28 -15.77 -1.52
N ALA A 297 -14.00 -15.75 -2.82
CA ALA A 297 -14.65 -14.86 -3.77
C ALA A 297 -15.87 -15.50 -4.44
N THR A 298 -15.81 -16.80 -4.76
CA THR A 298 -16.87 -17.49 -5.51
C THR A 298 -17.69 -18.45 -4.67
N ALA A 299 -17.25 -18.77 -3.45
CA ALA A 299 -17.78 -19.80 -2.57
C ALA A 299 -17.75 -21.23 -3.15
N GLU A 300 -17.07 -21.46 -4.28
CA GLU A 300 -16.86 -22.78 -4.86
C GLU A 300 -15.88 -23.62 -4.05
N LEU A 301 -16.08 -24.93 -4.01
CA LEU A 301 -15.09 -25.86 -3.49
C LEU A 301 -13.96 -26.00 -4.51
N ARG A 302 -12.74 -25.78 -4.07
CA ARG A 302 -11.52 -25.90 -4.86
C ARG A 302 -10.46 -26.66 -4.08
N THR A 303 -9.49 -27.22 -4.80
CA THR A 303 -8.34 -27.90 -4.19
C THR A 303 -7.08 -27.07 -4.45
N THR A 304 -6.23 -26.95 -3.44
CA THR A 304 -4.91 -26.31 -3.55
C THR A 304 -3.87 -27.08 -2.75
N THR A 305 -2.60 -26.83 -3.03
CA THR A 305 -1.50 -27.32 -2.22
C THR A 305 -1.12 -26.29 -1.17
N VAL A 306 -1.19 -26.67 0.10
CA VAL A 306 -0.65 -25.89 1.21
C VAL A 306 0.81 -26.27 1.42
N SER A 307 1.72 -25.35 1.22
CA SER A 307 3.17 -25.48 1.33
C SER A 307 3.73 -24.60 2.44
N ALA A 308 5.04 -24.65 2.66
CA ALA A 308 5.73 -23.73 3.55
C ALA A 308 5.51 -22.26 3.11
N ASP A 309 5.52 -21.97 1.79
CA ASP A 309 5.29 -20.64 1.26
C ASP A 309 3.87 -20.14 1.54
N THR A 310 2.89 -21.05 1.56
CA THR A 310 1.51 -20.71 1.94
C THR A 310 1.45 -20.16 3.37
N VAL A 311 2.06 -20.85 4.31
CA VAL A 311 1.98 -20.45 5.73
C VAL A 311 2.84 -19.22 6.02
N THR A 312 4.04 -19.13 5.42
CA THR A 312 4.90 -17.94 5.59
C THR A 312 4.30 -16.70 4.93
N GLY A 313 3.70 -16.85 3.74
CA GLY A 313 3.02 -15.77 3.04
C GLY A 313 1.84 -15.20 3.85
N VAL A 314 0.99 -16.07 4.41
CA VAL A 314 -0.11 -15.63 5.30
C VAL A 314 0.44 -14.94 6.54
N ALA A 315 1.45 -15.53 7.20
CA ALA A 315 2.02 -14.95 8.42
C ALA A 315 2.64 -13.57 8.16
N PHE A 316 3.41 -13.42 7.07
CA PHE A 316 4.01 -12.16 6.67
C PHE A 316 2.95 -11.08 6.38
N MET A 317 1.96 -11.40 5.55
CA MET A 317 0.91 -10.43 5.19
C MET A 317 0.00 -10.07 6.38
N PHE A 318 -0.29 -11.03 7.26
CA PHE A 318 -1.09 -10.75 8.45
C PHE A 318 -0.38 -9.82 9.43
N SER A 319 0.94 -9.82 9.43
CA SER A 319 1.74 -8.94 10.30
C SER A 319 1.68 -7.46 9.91
N TYR A 320 1.18 -7.12 8.70
CA TYR A 320 1.05 -5.71 8.28
C TYR A 320 0.05 -4.90 9.11
N LEU A 321 -1.05 -5.51 9.54
CA LEU A 321 -2.13 -4.84 10.26
C LEU A 321 -2.35 -5.48 11.63
N PRO A 322 -2.54 -4.71 12.70
CA PRO A 322 -2.74 -5.25 14.05
C PRO A 322 -3.92 -6.24 14.14
N GLN A 323 -5.00 -5.97 13.39
CA GLN A 323 -6.21 -6.78 13.39
C GLN A 323 -5.99 -8.17 12.78
N THR A 324 -5.22 -8.26 11.70
CA THR A 324 -4.88 -9.54 11.07
C THR A 324 -3.77 -10.25 11.85
N ALA A 325 -2.79 -9.51 12.39
CA ALA A 325 -1.76 -10.05 13.27
C ALA A 325 -2.35 -10.73 14.51
N ALA A 326 -3.41 -10.16 15.09
CA ALA A 326 -4.13 -10.74 16.23
C ALA A 326 -4.77 -12.10 15.93
N LEU A 327 -5.09 -12.40 14.65
CA LEU A 327 -5.64 -13.69 14.22
C LEU A 327 -4.55 -14.76 14.01
N LEU A 328 -3.30 -14.35 13.84
CA LEU A 328 -2.21 -15.26 13.43
C LEU A 328 -2.02 -16.44 14.40
N PRO A 329 -1.98 -16.27 15.74
CA PRO A 329 -1.83 -17.40 16.65
C PRO A 329 -2.91 -18.47 16.47
N LEU A 330 -4.16 -18.05 16.25
CA LEU A 330 -5.29 -18.95 16.05
C LEU A 330 -5.18 -19.74 14.73
N VAL A 331 -4.85 -19.05 13.63
CA VAL A 331 -4.68 -19.66 12.30
C VAL A 331 -3.54 -20.68 12.30
N LEU A 332 -2.43 -20.35 12.97
CA LEU A 332 -1.28 -21.27 13.09
C LEU A 332 -1.64 -22.50 13.95
N ASP A 333 -2.40 -22.31 15.05
CA ASP A 333 -2.83 -23.41 15.91
C ASP A 333 -3.77 -24.38 15.17
N GLU A 334 -4.71 -23.88 14.37
CA GLU A 334 -5.56 -24.69 13.50
C GLU A 334 -4.73 -25.52 12.51
N ALA A 335 -3.75 -24.90 11.86
CA ALA A 335 -2.87 -25.58 10.90
C ALA A 335 -2.00 -26.65 11.56
N VAL A 336 -1.48 -26.41 12.79
CA VAL A 336 -0.73 -27.43 13.56
C VAL A 336 -1.59 -28.64 13.87
N GLN A 337 -2.90 -28.46 14.11
CA GLN A 337 -3.87 -29.52 14.33
C GLN A 337 -4.34 -30.23 13.03
N GLY A 338 -3.79 -29.84 11.87
CA GLY A 338 -4.10 -30.43 10.56
C GLY A 338 -5.32 -29.81 9.86
N ARG A 339 -5.89 -28.73 10.39
CA ARG A 339 -6.97 -27.98 9.75
C ARG A 339 -6.38 -26.84 8.90
N TYR A 340 -6.12 -27.11 7.64
CA TYR A 340 -5.43 -26.21 6.73
C TYR A 340 -6.37 -25.34 5.87
N GLU A 341 -7.68 -25.61 5.89
CA GLU A 341 -8.67 -24.93 5.04
C GLU A 341 -8.70 -23.39 5.27
N PRO A 342 -8.65 -22.89 6.53
CA PRO A 342 -8.59 -21.46 6.77
C PRO A 342 -7.33 -20.82 6.15
N LEU A 343 -6.19 -21.48 6.31
CA LEU A 343 -4.91 -21.01 5.76
C LEU A 343 -4.94 -20.94 4.23
N ALA A 344 -5.49 -21.97 3.57
CA ALA A 344 -5.65 -22.02 2.12
C ALA A 344 -6.55 -20.88 1.62
N SER A 345 -7.71 -20.67 2.25
CA SER A 345 -8.65 -19.61 1.91
C SER A 345 -8.05 -18.22 2.06
N LEU A 346 -7.35 -17.97 3.17
CA LEU A 346 -6.69 -16.69 3.45
C LEU A 346 -5.57 -16.40 2.46
N TYR A 347 -4.75 -17.39 2.12
CA TYR A 347 -3.68 -17.24 1.14
C TYR A 347 -4.22 -16.82 -0.23
N GLN A 348 -5.31 -17.45 -0.69
CA GLN A 348 -5.95 -17.10 -1.96
C GLN A 348 -6.56 -15.70 -1.95
N LEU A 349 -7.21 -15.32 -0.84
CA LEU A 349 -7.78 -13.98 -0.69
C LEU A 349 -6.70 -12.89 -0.79
N MET A 350 -5.57 -13.11 -0.11
CA MET A 350 -4.45 -12.18 -0.09
C MET A 350 -3.72 -12.10 -1.44
N GLY A 351 -3.50 -13.26 -2.07
CA GLY A 351 -2.85 -13.33 -3.38
C GLY A 351 -3.57 -12.49 -4.44
N ARG A 352 -4.89 -12.53 -4.45
CA ARG A 352 -5.71 -11.67 -5.34
C ARG A 352 -5.58 -10.19 -4.98
N SER A 353 -5.74 -9.85 -3.70
CA SER A 353 -5.67 -8.45 -3.25
C SER A 353 -4.33 -7.80 -3.59
N VAL A 354 -3.21 -8.49 -3.37
CA VAL A 354 -1.87 -8.01 -3.72
C VAL A 354 -1.67 -7.98 -5.24
N GLY A 355 -2.08 -9.02 -5.97
CA GLY A 355 -1.95 -9.10 -7.42
C GLY A 355 -2.69 -7.96 -8.14
N ASP A 356 -3.89 -7.63 -7.68
CA ASP A 356 -4.72 -6.57 -8.26
C ASP A 356 -4.22 -5.16 -7.91
N SER A 357 -3.48 -5.00 -6.81
CA SER A 357 -3.01 -3.70 -6.32
C SER A 357 -1.61 -3.33 -6.80
N MET A 358 -0.82 -4.27 -7.35
CA MET A 358 0.60 -4.11 -7.62
C MET A 358 0.94 -4.24 -9.11
N ALA A 359 1.49 -3.20 -9.72
CA ALA A 359 2.08 -3.25 -11.06
C ALA A 359 3.46 -3.92 -10.99
N ARG A 360 3.52 -5.23 -11.21
CA ARG A 360 4.72 -6.05 -11.03
C ARG A 360 5.90 -5.62 -11.89
N GLY A 361 5.66 -5.29 -13.16
CA GLY A 361 6.73 -4.82 -14.06
C GLY A 361 7.33 -3.49 -13.59
N MET A 362 6.47 -2.57 -13.10
CA MET A 362 6.97 -1.33 -12.50
C MET A 362 7.76 -1.58 -11.21
N GLN A 363 7.29 -2.50 -10.35
CA GLN A 363 8.04 -2.91 -9.17
C GLN A 363 9.45 -3.37 -9.55
N TRP A 364 9.57 -4.27 -10.54
CA TRP A 364 10.85 -4.74 -11.02
C TRP A 364 11.71 -3.63 -11.62
N SER A 365 11.13 -2.69 -12.36
CA SER A 365 11.90 -1.56 -12.92
C SER A 365 12.58 -0.75 -11.81
N VAL A 366 11.88 -0.52 -10.68
CA VAL A 366 12.45 0.21 -9.54
C VAL A 366 13.48 -0.63 -8.80
N VAL A 367 13.09 -1.82 -8.29
CA VAL A 367 13.98 -2.58 -7.40
C VAL A 367 15.23 -3.09 -8.12
N CYS A 368 15.11 -3.41 -9.41
CA CYS A 368 16.28 -3.86 -10.19
C CYS A 368 17.24 -2.72 -10.53
N ALA A 369 16.72 -1.50 -10.77
CA ALA A 369 17.54 -0.33 -11.05
C ALA A 369 18.21 0.26 -9.79
N GLU A 370 17.51 0.18 -8.64
CA GLU A 370 17.86 0.97 -7.46
C GLU A 370 18.50 0.15 -6.33
N ASP A 371 18.17 -1.16 -6.24
CA ASP A 371 18.45 -1.95 -5.04
C ASP A 371 19.19 -3.28 -5.32
N ALA A 372 19.01 -3.92 -6.49
CA ALA A 372 19.44 -5.30 -6.73
C ALA A 372 20.95 -5.55 -6.57
N ASP A 373 21.79 -4.56 -6.91
CA ASP A 373 23.25 -4.63 -6.78
C ASP A 373 23.76 -4.50 -5.32
N ARG A 374 22.85 -4.20 -4.39
CA ARG A 374 23.14 -4.02 -2.95
C ARG A 374 22.50 -5.09 -2.07
N VAL A 375 21.95 -6.14 -2.66
CA VAL A 375 21.39 -7.27 -1.90
C VAL A 375 22.50 -7.92 -1.07
N ASP A 376 22.32 -7.95 0.23
CA ASP A 376 23.30 -8.48 1.17
C ASP A 376 23.45 -10.01 1.03
N GLY A 377 24.63 -10.43 0.59
CA GLY A 377 25.01 -11.84 0.54
C GLY A 377 25.66 -12.37 1.83
N SER A 378 25.74 -11.53 2.90
CA SER A 378 26.48 -11.86 4.13
C SER A 378 25.88 -12.99 4.97
N GLY A 379 24.67 -13.44 4.63
CA GLY A 379 23.95 -14.45 5.42
C GLY A 379 23.27 -13.90 6.68
N ALA A 380 23.09 -12.58 6.77
CA ALA A 380 22.42 -11.93 7.90
C ALA A 380 20.98 -12.45 8.14
N ASP A 381 20.34 -13.00 7.12
CA ASP A 381 19.01 -13.62 7.21
C ASP A 381 19.07 -15.15 7.57
N ALA A 382 20.28 -15.69 7.74
CA ALA A 382 20.44 -17.09 8.16
C ALA A 382 19.82 -17.29 9.55
N GLY A 383 18.93 -18.27 9.65
CA GLY A 383 18.22 -18.57 10.91
C GLY A 383 16.92 -17.81 11.13
N THR A 384 16.56 -16.84 10.26
CA THR A 384 15.20 -16.30 10.23
C THR A 384 14.22 -17.30 9.60
N LEU A 385 12.92 -17.15 9.89
CA LEU A 385 11.88 -18.04 9.36
C LEU A 385 11.75 -18.02 7.84
N LEU A 386 11.95 -16.86 7.23
CA LEU A 386 11.86 -16.65 5.79
C LEU A 386 13.18 -16.91 5.06
N GLY A 387 14.29 -16.90 5.81
CA GLY A 387 15.63 -17.17 5.29
C GLY A 387 16.14 -16.16 4.25
N PRO A 388 17.37 -16.32 3.78
CA PRO A 388 17.94 -15.49 2.71
C PRO A 388 17.28 -15.76 1.34
N GLU A 389 16.51 -16.84 1.23
CA GLU A 389 15.77 -17.21 0.03
C GLU A 389 14.74 -16.18 -0.36
N LEU A 390 14.13 -15.49 0.62
CA LEU A 390 13.12 -14.46 0.35
C LEU A 390 13.68 -13.32 -0.51
N ALA A 391 14.83 -12.77 -0.11
CA ALA A 391 15.47 -11.69 -0.88
C ALA A 391 15.90 -12.20 -2.27
N ARG A 392 16.46 -13.39 -2.39
CA ARG A 392 16.84 -13.98 -3.68
C ARG A 392 15.64 -14.12 -4.63
N MET A 393 14.49 -14.60 -4.12
CA MET A 393 13.26 -14.70 -4.90
C MET A 393 12.72 -13.34 -5.29
N PHE A 394 12.77 -12.35 -4.39
CA PHE A 394 12.29 -10.99 -4.66
C PHE A 394 13.04 -10.34 -5.82
N PHE A 395 14.35 -10.56 -5.92
CA PHE A 395 15.21 -10.02 -6.98
C PHE A 395 15.43 -10.96 -8.18
N ALA A 396 14.84 -12.15 -8.20
CA ALA A 396 15.06 -13.13 -9.26
C ALA A 396 14.74 -12.61 -10.68
N ALA A 397 13.72 -11.75 -10.79
CA ALA A 397 13.36 -11.12 -12.07
C ALA A 397 14.44 -10.23 -12.64
N CYS A 398 15.33 -9.66 -11.81
CA CYS A 398 16.32 -8.66 -12.24
C CYS A 398 17.38 -9.20 -13.19
N SER A 399 17.58 -10.51 -13.25
CA SER A 399 18.47 -11.15 -14.23
C SER A 399 17.93 -11.09 -15.68
N ALA A 400 16.61 -10.84 -15.85
CA ALA A 400 15.96 -10.86 -17.15
C ALA A 400 15.11 -9.62 -17.46
N TRP A 401 14.77 -8.81 -16.44
CA TRP A 401 14.01 -7.58 -16.61
C TRP A 401 14.91 -6.43 -17.03
N PRO A 402 14.62 -5.72 -18.14
CA PRO A 402 15.38 -4.53 -18.52
C PRO A 402 15.17 -3.43 -17.46
N HIS A 403 16.24 -2.91 -16.92
CA HIS A 403 16.20 -1.88 -15.90
C HIS A 403 17.21 -0.76 -16.14
N GLY A 404 16.92 0.44 -15.62
CA GLY A 404 17.81 1.58 -15.62
C GLY A 404 18.89 1.46 -14.54
N GLN A 405 19.46 2.61 -14.23
CA GLN A 405 20.45 2.75 -13.16
C GLN A 405 20.05 3.95 -12.29
N ARG A 406 20.21 3.82 -10.97
CA ARG A 406 20.07 4.97 -10.07
C ARG A 406 21.20 5.96 -10.29
N PRO A 407 20.93 7.28 -10.13
CA PRO A 407 22.01 8.28 -10.21
C PRO A 407 22.94 8.19 -9.00
N GLU A 408 24.12 8.76 -9.15
CA GLU A 408 25.05 8.96 -8.05
C GLU A 408 24.39 9.75 -6.92
N GLY A 409 24.63 9.37 -5.67
CA GLY A 409 24.03 10.01 -4.50
C GLY A 409 22.57 9.61 -4.21
N PHE A 410 21.94 8.76 -5.03
CA PHE A 410 20.55 8.32 -4.81
C PHE A 410 20.31 7.73 -3.40
N THR A 411 21.26 6.97 -2.88
CA THR A 411 21.17 6.33 -1.56
C THR A 411 21.58 7.26 -0.41
N ALA A 412 21.97 8.50 -0.69
CA ALA A 412 22.38 9.44 0.35
C ALA A 412 21.19 9.80 1.25
N PRO A 413 21.39 9.87 2.58
CA PRO A 413 20.36 10.35 3.50
C PRO A 413 19.90 11.76 3.15
N LEU A 414 18.59 12.00 3.18
CA LEU A 414 18.04 13.34 3.00
C LEU A 414 18.50 14.24 4.18
N ARG A 415 19.15 15.36 3.86
CA ARG A 415 19.52 16.41 4.82
C ARG A 415 18.74 17.67 4.47
N SER A 416 17.85 18.10 5.38
CA SER A 416 16.93 19.19 5.09
C SER A 416 16.37 19.83 6.35
N ASP A 417 16.05 21.13 6.26
CA ASP A 417 15.26 21.87 7.24
C ASP A 417 13.77 22.01 6.84
N ILE A 418 13.33 21.26 5.84
CA ILE A 418 11.91 21.15 5.52
C ILE A 418 11.19 20.54 6.73
N PRO A 419 10.11 21.15 7.25
CA PRO A 419 9.31 20.59 8.31
C PRO A 419 8.84 19.16 7.96
N ALA A 420 9.09 18.19 8.85
CA ALA A 420 8.82 16.79 8.58
C ALA A 420 8.13 16.08 9.75
N LEU A 421 7.09 15.33 9.46
CA LEU A 421 6.42 14.43 10.38
C LEU A 421 6.62 12.98 9.91
N LEU A 422 7.30 12.17 10.73
CA LEU A 422 7.57 10.78 10.45
C LEU A 422 6.66 9.91 11.32
N LEU A 423 6.09 8.87 10.73
CA LEU A 423 5.20 7.93 11.41
C LEU A 423 5.72 6.50 11.24
N SER A 424 5.74 5.74 12.31
CA SER A 424 6.03 4.29 12.27
C SER A 424 5.09 3.55 13.20
N GLY A 425 4.63 2.38 12.79
CA GLY A 425 3.98 1.45 13.70
C GLY A 425 5.02 0.66 14.50
N GLU A 426 4.75 0.45 15.78
CA GLU A 426 5.64 -0.33 16.66
C GLU A 426 5.89 -1.75 16.13
N LEU A 427 4.86 -2.33 15.48
CA LEU A 427 4.84 -3.72 14.99
C LEU A 427 5.01 -3.83 13.47
N ASP A 428 5.55 -2.80 12.82
CA ASP A 428 5.70 -2.77 11.36
C ASP A 428 6.71 -3.84 10.88
N PRO A 429 6.26 -4.83 10.06
CA PRO A 429 7.09 -5.95 9.63
C PRO A 429 8.02 -5.62 8.45
N VAL A 430 7.94 -4.42 7.87
CA VAL A 430 8.70 -4.05 6.67
C VAL A 430 9.49 -2.77 6.81
N THR A 431 8.92 -1.77 7.51
CA THR A 431 9.57 -0.47 7.78
C THR A 431 9.51 -0.14 9.27
N PRO A 432 10.22 -0.90 10.12
CA PRO A 432 10.18 -0.73 11.57
C PRO A 432 10.66 0.66 12.01
N PRO A 433 10.35 1.10 13.25
CA PRO A 433 10.65 2.43 13.76
C PRO A 433 12.10 2.88 13.58
N ARG A 434 13.07 1.98 13.64
CA ARG A 434 14.49 2.31 13.45
C ARG A 434 14.79 2.98 12.10
N PHE A 435 14.01 2.70 11.07
CA PHE A 435 14.16 3.35 9.77
C PHE A 435 13.69 4.81 9.80
N GLY A 436 12.59 5.09 10.51
CA GLY A 436 12.16 6.46 10.78
C GLY A 436 13.18 7.24 11.61
N GLU A 437 13.77 6.60 12.64
CA GLU A 437 14.84 7.18 13.45
C GLU A 437 16.09 7.51 12.60
N GLN A 438 16.46 6.63 11.66
CA GLN A 438 17.58 6.84 10.76
C GLN A 438 17.35 8.07 9.87
N VAL A 439 16.18 8.18 9.24
CA VAL A 439 15.84 9.32 8.36
C VAL A 439 15.75 10.62 9.15
N LEU A 440 15.21 10.58 10.37
CA LEU A 440 15.08 11.74 11.25
C LEU A 440 16.43 12.44 11.52
N GLN A 441 17.54 11.69 11.57
CA GLN A 441 18.89 12.25 11.82
C GLN A 441 19.31 13.29 10.78
N GLY A 442 18.73 13.27 9.58
CA GLY A 442 18.98 14.22 8.51
C GLY A 442 18.02 15.43 8.49
N LEU A 443 16.99 15.44 9.33
CA LEU A 443 15.87 16.39 9.24
C LEU A 443 15.88 17.36 10.44
N GLY A 444 16.42 18.57 10.24
CA GLY A 444 16.58 19.57 11.31
C GLY A 444 15.26 20.03 11.96
N LYS A 445 14.13 19.90 11.26
CA LYS A 445 12.78 20.24 11.75
C LYS A 445 11.84 19.02 11.70
N GLY A 446 12.41 17.82 11.91
CA GLY A 446 11.65 16.58 11.92
C GLY A 446 11.15 16.19 13.30
N ARG A 447 10.00 15.50 13.34
CA ARG A 447 9.52 14.76 14.53
C ARG A 447 9.07 13.38 14.11
N HIS A 448 9.48 12.35 14.86
CA HIS A 448 9.09 10.97 14.64
C HIS A 448 8.10 10.52 15.72
N LEU A 449 6.98 9.97 15.30
CA LEU A 449 5.96 9.37 16.17
C LEU A 449 5.92 7.87 15.94
N VAL A 450 6.16 7.10 16.97
CA VAL A 450 6.00 5.64 16.97
C VAL A 450 4.64 5.31 17.60
N LEU A 451 3.74 4.72 16.82
CA LEU A 451 2.38 4.42 17.23
C LEU A 451 2.31 3.03 17.86
N LYS A 452 2.01 3.01 19.16
CA LYS A 452 1.95 1.79 19.96
C LYS A 452 0.93 0.79 19.42
N GLY A 453 1.32 -0.47 19.27
CA GLY A 453 0.47 -1.57 18.82
C GLY A 453 0.04 -1.49 17.36
N GLN A 454 0.55 -0.51 16.59
CA GLN A 454 0.20 -0.35 15.18
C GLN A 454 1.21 -1.06 14.27
N GLY A 455 0.76 -1.43 13.06
CA GLY A 455 1.56 -2.06 12.02
C GLY A 455 1.97 -1.08 10.92
N HIS A 456 1.89 -1.51 9.66
CA HIS A 456 2.33 -0.77 8.49
C HIS A 456 1.25 0.18 7.96
N GLY A 457 1.54 1.50 7.95
CA GLY A 457 0.59 2.54 7.49
C GLY A 457 -0.30 3.08 8.61
N ASN A 458 -0.05 4.32 9.03
CA ASN A 458 -0.57 4.88 10.27
C ASN A 458 -1.38 6.17 10.12
N LEU A 459 -1.51 6.72 8.90
CA LEU A 459 -2.24 7.98 8.64
C LEU A 459 -3.68 7.98 9.15
N GLY A 460 -4.33 6.80 9.21
CA GLY A 460 -5.70 6.63 9.69
C GLY A 460 -5.83 6.21 11.16
N SER A 461 -4.71 5.97 11.89
CA SER A 461 -4.73 5.39 13.22
C SER A 461 -5.10 6.42 14.30
N GLY A 462 -6.11 6.10 15.12
CA GLY A 462 -6.52 6.93 16.26
C GLY A 462 -6.83 8.37 15.86
N CYS A 463 -6.10 9.33 16.46
CA CYS A 463 -6.25 10.77 16.17
C CYS A 463 -5.27 11.31 15.10
N MET A 464 -4.53 10.44 14.40
CA MET A 464 -3.58 10.86 13.37
C MET A 464 -4.22 11.74 12.27
N PRO A 465 -5.46 11.50 11.78
CA PRO A 465 -6.09 12.40 10.81
C PRO A 465 -6.15 13.87 11.25
N ARG A 466 -6.38 14.10 12.55
CA ARG A 466 -6.37 15.46 13.13
C ARG A 466 -4.96 16.02 13.21
N LEU A 467 -3.99 15.23 13.68
CA LEU A 467 -2.59 15.64 13.79
C LEU A 467 -1.98 15.92 12.40
N LEU A 468 -2.33 15.10 11.40
CA LEU A 468 -1.95 15.33 10.01
C LEU A 468 -2.45 16.70 9.51
N ALA A 469 -3.72 17.02 9.74
CA ALA A 469 -4.28 18.30 9.34
C ALA A 469 -3.56 19.47 10.04
N GLN A 470 -3.35 19.39 11.36
CA GLN A 470 -2.62 20.40 12.13
C GLN A 470 -1.19 20.57 11.62
N PHE A 471 -0.47 19.49 11.33
CA PHE A 471 0.86 19.57 10.78
C PHE A 471 0.90 20.19 9.40
N VAL A 472 0.03 19.77 8.48
CA VAL A 472 -0.04 20.33 7.13
C VAL A 472 -0.41 21.82 7.17
N GLU A 473 -1.22 22.25 8.12
CA GLU A 473 -1.57 23.66 8.30
C GLU A 473 -0.38 24.48 8.82
N ALA A 474 0.22 24.07 9.93
CA ALA A 474 1.25 24.82 10.64
C ALA A 474 2.66 24.63 10.05
N ALA A 475 2.94 23.51 9.38
CA ALA A 475 4.29 23.07 9.01
C ALA A 475 5.26 23.06 10.21
N ASP A 476 4.77 22.67 11.38
CA ASP A 476 5.55 22.55 12.61
C ASP A 476 5.16 21.26 13.35
N ALA A 477 6.00 20.24 13.23
CA ALA A 477 5.76 18.95 13.88
C ALA A 477 5.98 19.02 15.40
N GLN A 478 6.79 19.96 15.89
CA GLN A 478 7.08 20.08 17.32
C GLN A 478 5.90 20.67 18.10
N ALA A 479 5.08 21.50 17.45
CA ALA A 479 3.91 22.12 18.05
C ALA A 479 2.71 21.15 18.23
N LEU A 480 2.78 19.94 17.69
CA LEU A 480 1.68 18.96 17.78
C LEU A 480 1.49 18.44 19.21
N ASP A 481 0.26 18.55 19.72
CA ASP A 481 -0.14 17.84 20.95
C ASP A 481 -0.54 16.39 20.60
N THR A 482 0.36 15.47 20.92
CA THR A 482 0.24 14.04 20.61
C THR A 482 -0.37 13.21 21.75
N ALA A 483 -0.82 13.81 22.86
CA ALA A 483 -1.37 13.07 24.02
C ALA A 483 -2.55 12.17 23.65
N CYS A 484 -3.29 12.49 22.57
CA CYS A 484 -4.38 11.64 22.09
C CYS A 484 -3.91 10.28 21.53
N LEU A 485 -2.63 10.11 21.22
CA LEU A 485 -2.05 8.83 20.81
C LEU A 485 -1.72 7.90 21.98
N ASP A 486 -1.66 8.42 23.19
CA ASP A 486 -1.38 7.61 24.40
C ASP A 486 -2.47 6.55 24.67
N GLY A 487 -3.65 6.75 24.11
CA GLY A 487 -4.75 5.78 24.14
C GLY A 487 -4.60 4.60 23.17
N LEU A 488 -3.61 4.63 22.27
CA LEU A 488 -3.36 3.51 21.38
C LEU A 488 -2.82 2.32 22.16
N SER A 489 -3.30 1.14 21.82
CA SER A 489 -2.92 -0.11 22.45
C SER A 489 -2.81 -1.24 21.43
N HIS A 490 -2.22 -2.34 21.83
CA HIS A 490 -2.16 -3.55 21.04
C HIS A 490 -3.57 -4.15 20.90
N VAL A 491 -3.87 -4.70 19.72
CA VAL A 491 -5.05 -5.54 19.52
C VAL A 491 -4.76 -6.88 20.21
N PRO A 492 -5.58 -7.30 21.17
CA PRO A 492 -5.37 -8.59 21.85
C PRO A 492 -5.45 -9.75 20.85
N PRO A 493 -4.57 -10.77 20.96
CA PRO A 493 -4.66 -11.96 20.12
C PRO A 493 -6.02 -12.68 20.27
N PHE A 494 -6.58 -13.09 19.14
CA PHE A 494 -7.82 -13.88 19.14
C PHE A 494 -7.57 -15.26 19.75
N ILE A 495 -8.29 -15.61 20.79
CA ILE A 495 -8.21 -16.94 21.44
C ILE A 495 -9.21 -17.94 20.84
N HIS A 496 -10.22 -17.47 20.12
CA HIS A 496 -11.14 -18.24 19.28
C HIS A 496 -11.69 -17.37 18.15
N PHE A 497 -12.41 -17.95 17.18
CA PHE A 497 -12.91 -17.22 16.00
C PHE A 497 -13.97 -16.13 16.32
N ASN A 498 -14.48 -16.07 17.54
CA ASN A 498 -15.40 -15.00 17.97
C ASN A 498 -14.70 -13.82 18.63
N GLY A 499 -13.39 -13.89 18.92
CA GLY A 499 -12.62 -12.79 19.49
C GLY A 499 -11.56 -13.19 20.52
N TRP A 500 -11.18 -12.22 21.32
CA TRP A 500 -10.17 -12.34 22.40
C TRP A 500 -10.76 -12.54 23.78
N GLU A 501 -12.08 -12.49 23.92
CA GLU A 501 -12.79 -12.77 25.17
C GLU A 501 -13.49 -14.14 25.09
N PRO A 502 -13.58 -14.88 26.22
CA PRO A 502 -14.18 -16.20 26.25
C PRO A 502 -15.68 -16.19 25.87
#